data_caa7c7f6fd5ebcec79565f18fad6194a
#
_entry.id   caa7c7f6fd5ebcec79565f18fad6194a
#
_cell.length_a   1.000
_cell.length_b   1.000
_cell.length_c   1.000
_cell.angle_alpha   90.00
_cell.angle_beta   90.00
_cell.angle_gamma   90.00
#
_symmetry.space_group_name_H-M   'P 1'
#
loop_
_entity.id
_entity.type
_entity.pdbx_description
1 polymer ?
#
loop_
_entity_poly.entity_id
_entity_poly.type
_entity_poly.pdbx_seq_one_letter_code
_entity_poly.pdbx_strand_id
1 'polypeptide(L)'
;DTVFAGYVKRISPIVEARAGTIKVTVGVKKLGALRPGMWVDVELVLDTKQEAILIPKKSIVYDNDQTFAFKLHNDTNGVKRVKRQLVLPENADKVHIEPTDGFAVGEKVVVAGQSGLKENSRIREVGDPDPATVSTNAPTATATSAPVTSKSGT
;
A
#
# COMPACT_ATOMS: atom_id res chain seq x y z
N ASP A 1 20.35 14.18 2.72
CA ASP A 1 19.78 14.92 3.86
C ASP A 1 20.22 14.23 5.13
N THR A 2 20.78 15.01 6.06
CA THR A 2 21.23 14.51 7.36
C THR A 2 20.20 14.83 8.42
N VAL A 3 19.71 13.82 9.14
CA VAL A 3 18.73 13.98 10.20
C VAL A 3 19.41 14.15 11.55
N PHE A 4 18.98 15.14 12.31
CA PHE A 4 19.48 15.42 13.66
C PHE A 4 18.35 15.26 14.67
N ALA A 5 18.58 14.49 15.72
CA ALA A 5 17.61 14.35 16.81
C ALA A 5 17.58 15.61 17.67
N GLY A 6 16.40 16.22 17.77
CA GLY A 6 16.14 17.40 18.57
C GLY A 6 15.08 17.16 19.65
N TYR A 7 14.85 18.15 20.47
CA TYR A 7 13.81 18.22 21.48
C TYR A 7 13.31 19.63 21.67
N VAL A 8 12.05 19.80 22.02
CA VAL A 8 11.48 21.10 22.35
C VAL A 8 12.08 21.57 23.70
N LYS A 9 12.88 22.61 23.66
CA LYS A 9 13.50 23.20 24.85
C LYS A 9 12.57 24.20 25.54
N ARG A 10 11.86 25.01 24.78
CA ARG A 10 10.94 26.03 25.29
C ARG A 10 9.93 26.45 24.24
N ILE A 11 8.69 26.61 24.64
CA ILE A 11 7.63 27.26 23.87
C ILE A 11 7.38 28.61 24.51
N SER A 12 7.36 29.68 23.71
CA SER A 12 7.06 31.03 24.21
C SER A 12 5.60 31.11 24.62
N PRO A 13 5.28 31.68 25.81
CA PRO A 13 3.89 31.91 26.18
C PRO A 13 3.27 33.11 25.47
N ILE A 14 4.08 33.87 24.71
CA ILE A 14 3.64 35.10 24.02
C ILE A 14 3.42 34.76 22.55
N VAL A 15 2.22 35.06 22.05
CA VAL A 15 1.88 35.01 20.64
C VAL A 15 2.30 36.33 19.99
N GLU A 16 3.00 36.24 18.87
CA GLU A 16 3.27 37.39 18.00
C GLU A 16 1.97 37.79 17.30
N ALA A 17 1.27 38.79 17.81
CA ALA A 17 -0.08 39.13 17.37
C ALA A 17 -0.15 39.52 15.88
N ARG A 18 0.94 40.05 15.31
CA ARG A 18 1.00 40.48 13.92
C ARG A 18 1.09 39.30 12.94
N ALA A 19 1.80 38.24 13.32
CA ALA A 19 2.04 37.07 12.48
C ALA A 19 1.18 35.86 12.88
N GLY A 20 0.51 35.91 14.03
CA GLY A 20 -0.24 34.77 14.58
C GLY A 20 0.64 33.56 14.93
N THR A 21 1.93 33.80 15.17
CA THR A 21 2.91 32.73 15.41
C THR A 21 3.40 32.71 16.86
N ILE A 22 3.91 31.57 17.30
CA ILE A 22 4.59 31.42 18.58
C ILE A 22 6.04 30.99 18.33
N LYS A 23 6.95 31.46 19.21
CA LYS A 23 8.35 31.08 19.14
C LYS A 23 8.58 29.75 19.87
N VAL A 24 9.03 28.74 19.14
CA VAL A 24 9.48 27.47 19.70
C VAL A 24 10.99 27.36 19.61
N THR A 25 11.64 27.06 20.72
CA THR A 25 13.10 26.85 20.78
C THR A 25 13.36 25.35 20.83
N VAL A 26 14.07 24.86 19.84
CA VAL A 26 14.47 23.46 19.74
C VAL A 26 15.93 23.31 20.13
N GLY A 27 16.23 22.33 20.96
CA GLY A 27 17.58 21.92 21.29
C GLY A 27 18.00 20.71 20.46
N VAL A 28 19.23 20.68 19.98
CA VAL A 28 19.80 19.55 19.24
C VAL A 28 20.80 18.83 20.13
N LYS A 29 20.69 17.49 20.23
CA LYS A 29 21.54 16.66 21.10
C LYS A 29 23.01 16.64 20.63
N LYS A 30 23.22 16.58 19.32
CA LYS A 30 24.55 16.58 18.69
C LYS A 30 24.53 17.53 17.50
N LEU A 31 25.35 18.56 17.52
CA LEU A 31 25.39 19.57 16.46
C LEU A 31 25.95 19.04 15.13
N GLY A 32 26.92 18.12 15.18
CA GLY A 32 27.52 17.53 13.98
C GLY A 32 27.95 18.58 12.96
N ALA A 33 27.37 18.57 11.78
CA ALA A 33 27.62 19.51 10.69
C ALA A 33 26.79 20.79 10.77
N LEU A 34 25.89 20.95 11.74
CA LEU A 34 25.11 22.18 11.91
C LEU A 34 25.99 23.37 12.30
N ARG A 35 25.75 24.51 11.65
CA ARG A 35 26.44 25.76 11.91
C ARG A 35 25.42 26.86 12.17
N PRO A 36 25.76 27.87 12.99
CA PRO A 36 24.93 29.07 13.15
C PRO A 36 24.62 29.70 11.79
N GLY A 37 23.39 30.12 11.59
CA GLY A 37 22.93 30.73 10.34
C GLY A 37 22.43 29.76 9.27
N MET A 38 22.51 28.45 9.49
CA MET A 38 21.92 27.47 8.58
C MET A 38 20.40 27.44 8.72
N TRP A 39 19.73 27.25 7.57
CA TRP A 39 18.32 26.91 7.52
C TRP A 39 18.15 25.41 7.68
N VAL A 40 17.16 25.02 8.46
CA VAL A 40 16.82 23.61 8.73
C VAL A 40 15.31 23.42 8.68
N ASP A 41 14.86 22.28 8.18
CA ASP A 41 13.48 21.85 8.32
C ASP A 41 13.32 21.12 9.64
N VAL A 42 12.30 21.48 10.39
CA VAL A 42 12.01 20.87 11.69
C VAL A 42 10.73 20.05 11.58
N GLU A 43 10.83 18.77 11.82
CA GLU A 43 9.71 17.87 11.93
C GLU A 43 9.35 17.69 13.41
N LEU A 44 8.17 18.20 13.77
CA LEU A 44 7.69 18.13 15.14
C LEU A 44 6.75 16.94 15.31
N VAL A 45 7.18 15.95 16.12
CA VAL A 45 6.33 14.83 16.48
C VAL A 45 5.38 15.27 17.59
N LEU A 46 4.10 15.36 17.28
CA LEU A 46 3.07 15.79 18.22
C LEU A 46 2.52 14.63 19.05
N ASP A 47 2.40 13.48 18.42
CA ASP A 47 1.86 12.27 19.04
C ASP A 47 2.50 11.02 18.44
N THR A 48 2.45 9.91 19.16
CA THR A 48 2.91 8.60 18.69
C THR A 48 1.88 7.57 19.09
N LYS A 49 1.15 7.06 18.12
CA LYS A 49 0.23 5.95 18.32
C LYS A 49 0.97 4.62 18.24
N GLN A 50 0.71 3.76 19.22
CA GLN A 50 1.12 2.35 19.19
C GLN A 50 0.06 1.54 18.45
N GLU A 51 0.48 0.53 17.68
CA GLU A 51 -0.43 -0.40 16.98
C GLU A 51 -1.33 0.24 15.91
N ALA A 52 -0.93 1.38 15.35
CA ALA A 52 -1.65 2.01 14.24
C ALA A 52 -1.56 1.18 12.95
N ILE A 53 -2.67 1.00 12.26
CA ILE A 53 -2.70 0.40 10.93
C ILE A 53 -2.30 1.49 9.93
N LEU A 54 -1.20 1.27 9.22
CA LEU A 54 -0.67 2.23 8.25
C LEU A 54 -0.75 1.66 6.84
N ILE A 55 -1.27 2.45 5.91
CA ILE A 55 -1.27 2.13 4.49
C ILE A 55 -0.37 3.11 3.73
N PRO A 56 0.42 2.65 2.75
CA PRO A 56 1.27 3.54 1.96
C PRO A 56 0.43 4.56 1.18
N LYS A 57 0.81 5.83 1.17
CA LYS A 57 0.15 6.86 0.34
C LYS A 57 0.09 6.50 -1.13
N LYS A 58 1.06 5.72 -1.61
CA LYS A 58 1.09 5.20 -2.99
C LYS A 58 -0.08 4.28 -3.33
N SER A 59 -0.74 3.67 -2.34
CA SER A 59 -1.91 2.82 -2.55
C SER A 59 -3.22 3.60 -2.69
N ILE A 60 -3.18 4.89 -2.43
CA ILE A 60 -4.34 5.75 -2.44
C ILE A 60 -4.70 6.16 -3.86
N VAL A 61 -5.97 6.04 -4.18
CA VAL A 61 -6.57 6.51 -5.44
C VAL A 61 -7.64 7.54 -5.10
N TYR A 62 -7.59 8.66 -5.80
CA TYR A 62 -8.58 9.73 -5.69
C TYR A 62 -9.55 9.62 -6.85
N ASP A 63 -10.83 9.58 -6.54
CA ASP A 63 -11.91 9.54 -7.53
C ASP A 63 -13.01 10.51 -7.08
N ASN A 64 -13.12 11.63 -7.80
CA ASN A 64 -13.91 12.79 -7.38
C ASN A 64 -13.52 13.22 -5.96
N ASP A 65 -14.48 13.31 -5.04
CA ASP A 65 -14.24 13.71 -3.64
C ASP A 65 -13.97 12.50 -2.71
N GLN A 66 -13.79 11.30 -3.28
CA GLN A 66 -13.57 10.09 -2.48
C GLN A 66 -12.12 9.60 -2.58
N THR A 67 -11.61 9.19 -1.44
CA THR A 67 -10.31 8.57 -1.30
C THR A 67 -10.48 7.08 -1.02
N PHE A 68 -9.84 6.23 -1.81
CA PHE A 68 -9.94 4.79 -1.62
C PHE A 68 -8.64 4.07 -1.93
N ALA A 69 -8.55 2.82 -1.50
CA ALA A 69 -7.48 1.90 -1.83
C ALA A 69 -8.06 0.56 -2.30
N PHE A 70 -7.29 -0.16 -3.09
CA PHE A 70 -7.64 -1.50 -3.52
C PHE A 70 -6.99 -2.54 -2.60
N LYS A 71 -7.83 -3.32 -1.91
CA LYS A 71 -7.42 -4.47 -1.08
C LYS A 71 -7.39 -5.73 -1.93
N LEU A 72 -6.38 -6.55 -1.73
CA LEU A 72 -6.32 -7.88 -2.31
C LEU A 72 -7.22 -8.84 -1.53
N HIS A 73 -8.03 -9.61 -2.21
CA HIS A 73 -8.73 -10.75 -1.64
C HIS A 73 -8.70 -11.95 -2.61
N ASN A 74 -8.81 -13.12 -2.07
CA ASN A 74 -8.96 -14.34 -2.87
C ASN A 74 -10.44 -14.65 -3.03
N ASP A 75 -10.86 -14.90 -4.25
CA ASP A 75 -12.18 -15.43 -4.56
C ASP A 75 -12.32 -16.87 -4.09
N THR A 76 -13.54 -17.41 -4.02
CA THR A 76 -13.84 -18.82 -3.67
C THR A 76 -13.08 -19.83 -4.51
N ASN A 77 -12.68 -19.47 -5.72
CA ASN A 77 -11.87 -20.28 -6.63
C ASN A 77 -10.34 -20.06 -6.49
N GLY A 78 -9.90 -19.33 -5.47
CA GLY A 78 -8.48 -18.98 -5.26
C GLY A 78 -7.94 -17.93 -6.22
N VAL A 79 -8.79 -17.29 -7.03
CA VAL A 79 -8.38 -16.22 -7.93
C VAL A 79 -8.20 -14.92 -7.16
N LYS A 80 -7.05 -14.29 -7.35
CA LYS A 80 -6.74 -13.00 -6.72
C LYS A 80 -7.53 -11.88 -7.38
N ARG A 81 -8.31 -11.19 -6.59
CA ARG A 81 -9.13 -10.04 -7.00
C ARG A 81 -8.90 -8.85 -6.10
N VAL A 82 -9.30 -7.68 -6.55
CA VAL A 82 -9.26 -6.46 -5.74
C VAL A 82 -10.65 -6.04 -5.32
N LYS A 83 -10.74 -5.57 -4.09
CA LYS A 83 -11.91 -4.92 -3.52
C LYS A 83 -11.58 -3.46 -3.26
N ARG A 84 -12.46 -2.57 -3.71
CA ARG A 84 -12.35 -1.14 -3.43
C ARG A 84 -12.76 -0.88 -1.98
N GLN A 85 -11.87 -0.26 -1.20
CA GLN A 85 -12.12 0.12 0.19
C GLN A 85 -11.98 1.63 0.33
N LEU A 86 -13.04 2.28 0.84
CA LEU A 86 -13.00 3.71 1.16
C LEU A 86 -11.95 3.95 2.26
N VAL A 87 -11.17 4.99 2.10
CA VAL A 87 -10.16 5.42 3.07
C VAL A 87 -10.59 6.76 3.65
N LEU A 88 -10.93 6.75 4.93
CA LEU A 88 -11.13 7.95 5.72
C LEU A 88 -9.84 8.20 6.49
N PRO A 89 -9.02 9.19 6.10
CA PRO A 89 -7.75 9.43 6.76
C PRO A 89 -7.97 10.04 8.15
N GLU A 90 -7.42 9.42 9.18
CA GLU A 90 -7.37 9.97 10.54
C GLU A 90 -6.09 10.77 10.73
N ASN A 91 -4.95 10.14 10.44
CA ASN A 91 -3.64 10.75 10.48
C ASN A 91 -2.85 10.42 9.21
N ALA A 92 -1.86 11.24 8.90
CA ALA A 92 -0.96 11.00 7.78
C ALA A 92 0.44 11.53 8.09
N ASP A 93 1.44 10.73 7.79
CA ASP A 93 2.84 11.16 7.75
C ASP A 93 3.27 11.45 6.29
N LYS A 94 4.58 11.54 6.01
CA LYS A 94 5.09 11.81 4.66
C LYS A 94 4.83 10.65 3.69
N VAL A 95 4.74 9.41 4.19
CA VAL A 95 4.76 8.18 3.38
C VAL A 95 3.48 7.36 3.56
N HIS A 96 2.85 7.42 4.75
CA HIS A 96 1.73 6.59 5.14
C HIS A 96 0.50 7.40 5.49
N ILE A 97 -0.64 6.72 5.48
CA ILE A 97 -1.92 7.21 6.01
C ILE A 97 -2.42 6.18 7.01
N GLU A 98 -2.90 6.67 8.14
CA GLU A 98 -3.68 5.89 9.08
C GLU A 98 -5.16 6.01 8.70
N PRO A 99 -5.81 4.94 8.23
CA PRO A 99 -7.25 4.94 8.01
C PRO A 99 -8.00 4.78 9.33
N THR A 100 -9.16 5.42 9.45
CA THR A 100 -10.04 5.28 10.62
C THR A 100 -10.52 3.85 10.79
N ASP A 101 -10.86 3.18 9.68
CA ASP A 101 -11.37 1.81 9.66
C ASP A 101 -11.17 1.11 8.31
N GLY A 102 -11.72 -0.09 8.20
CA GLY A 102 -11.80 -0.83 6.93
C GLY A 102 -10.52 -1.57 6.55
N PHE A 103 -9.49 -1.57 7.38
CA PHE A 103 -8.24 -2.30 7.15
C PHE A 103 -7.85 -3.13 8.37
N ALA A 104 -7.21 -4.26 8.13
CA ALA A 104 -6.68 -5.14 9.16
C ALA A 104 -5.19 -5.42 8.95
N VAL A 105 -4.51 -5.76 10.04
CA VAL A 105 -3.10 -6.11 9.99
C VAL A 105 -2.88 -7.34 9.10
N GLY A 106 -1.92 -7.24 8.19
CA GLY A 106 -1.61 -8.31 7.25
C GLY A 106 -2.39 -8.29 5.94
N GLU A 107 -3.37 -7.40 5.78
CA GLU A 107 -4.04 -7.21 4.48
C GLU A 107 -3.09 -6.59 3.45
N LYS A 108 -3.17 -7.08 2.23
CA LYS A 108 -2.39 -6.57 1.11
C LYS A 108 -3.16 -5.49 0.37
N VAL A 109 -2.49 -4.37 0.07
CA VAL A 109 -3.03 -3.27 -0.73
C VAL A 109 -2.22 -3.09 -2.01
N VAL A 110 -2.90 -2.67 -3.07
CA VAL A 110 -2.25 -2.42 -4.37
C VAL A 110 -1.53 -1.07 -4.32
N VAL A 111 -0.22 -1.08 -4.55
CA VAL A 111 0.63 0.13 -4.52
C VAL A 111 1.06 0.62 -5.90
N ALA A 112 0.82 -0.19 -6.94
CA ALA A 112 1.16 0.15 -8.32
C ALA A 112 0.15 -0.50 -9.29
N GLY A 113 -0.11 0.14 -10.43
CA GLY A 113 -1.04 -0.37 -11.44
C GLY A 113 -2.53 -0.12 -11.09
N GLN A 114 -2.83 0.79 -10.18
CA GLN A 114 -4.21 1.08 -9.77
C GLN A 114 -5.05 1.72 -10.87
N SER A 115 -4.40 2.45 -11.80
CA SER A 115 -5.07 3.12 -12.91
C SER A 115 -5.75 2.09 -13.82
N GLY A 116 -7.07 2.14 -13.89
CA GLY A 116 -7.89 1.22 -14.67
C GLY A 116 -8.40 -0.02 -13.92
N LEU A 117 -8.01 -0.23 -12.66
CA LEU A 117 -8.64 -1.25 -11.83
C LEU A 117 -10.08 -0.84 -11.49
N LYS A 118 -10.97 -1.79 -11.61
CA LYS A 118 -12.37 -1.70 -11.18
C LYS A 118 -12.61 -2.64 -10.01
N GLU A 119 -13.72 -2.47 -9.33
CA GLU A 119 -14.20 -3.43 -8.32
C GLU A 119 -14.18 -4.85 -8.89
N ASN A 120 -13.65 -5.80 -8.11
CA ASN A 120 -13.50 -7.22 -8.48
C ASN A 120 -12.57 -7.51 -9.67
N SER A 121 -11.77 -6.53 -10.12
CA SER A 121 -10.75 -6.80 -11.15
C SER A 121 -9.82 -7.92 -10.71
N ARG A 122 -9.56 -8.85 -11.64
CA ARG A 122 -8.57 -9.91 -11.44
C ARG A 122 -7.19 -9.30 -11.53
N ILE A 123 -6.33 -9.63 -10.58
CA ILE A 123 -4.94 -9.18 -10.58
C ILE A 123 -3.97 -10.34 -10.40
N ARG A 124 -2.70 -10.04 -10.68
CA ARG A 124 -1.55 -10.92 -10.42
C ARG A 124 -0.56 -10.17 -9.56
N GLU A 125 0.04 -10.86 -8.61
CA GLU A 125 1.18 -10.33 -7.88
C GLU A 125 2.47 -10.48 -8.70
N VAL A 126 3.43 -9.63 -8.44
CA VAL A 126 4.77 -9.77 -9.02
C VAL A 126 5.37 -11.08 -8.49
N GLY A 127 5.67 -12.01 -9.42
CA GLY A 127 6.19 -13.34 -9.08
C GLY A 127 5.16 -14.48 -9.24
N ASP A 128 3.90 -14.19 -9.52
CA ASP A 128 2.93 -15.22 -9.86
C ASP A 128 3.27 -15.86 -11.23
N PRO A 129 3.21 -17.21 -11.35
CA PRO A 129 3.51 -17.89 -12.61
C PRO A 129 2.55 -17.45 -13.71
N ASP A 130 3.06 -17.32 -14.95
CA ASP A 130 2.25 -16.95 -16.10
C ASP A 130 1.29 -18.11 -16.47
N PRO A 131 -0.03 -17.89 -16.58
CA PRO A 131 -0.95 -18.92 -17.02
C PRO A 131 -0.64 -19.45 -18.44
N ALA A 132 0.12 -18.69 -19.25
CA ALA A 132 0.60 -19.15 -20.55
C ALA A 132 1.66 -20.26 -20.46
N THR A 133 2.31 -20.45 -19.31
CA THR A 133 3.32 -21.52 -19.11
C THR A 133 2.73 -22.81 -18.55
N VAL A 134 1.45 -22.86 -18.21
CA VAL A 134 0.75 -24.06 -17.72
C VAL A 134 -0.05 -24.74 -18.83
N SER A 135 0.20 -24.41 -20.11
CA SER A 135 -0.44 -25.10 -21.22
C SER A 135 0.49 -26.17 -21.80
N THR A 136 -0.04 -27.37 -21.84
CA THR A 136 0.40 -28.55 -22.59
C THR A 136 1.46 -29.44 -21.98
N ASN A 137 1.03 -30.31 -21.07
CA ASN A 137 1.40 -31.72 -21.13
C ASN A 137 0.21 -32.59 -20.65
N ALA A 138 -0.85 -32.59 -21.43
CA ALA A 138 -1.80 -33.73 -21.38
C ALA A 138 -1.24 -34.83 -22.29
N PRO A 139 -0.98 -36.05 -21.80
CA PRO A 139 -0.59 -37.14 -22.66
C PRO A 139 -1.79 -37.48 -23.55
N THR A 140 -1.59 -37.38 -24.87
CA THR A 140 -2.51 -37.88 -25.88
C THR A 140 -2.67 -39.37 -25.67
N ALA A 141 -3.81 -39.79 -25.17
CA ALA A 141 -4.17 -41.20 -25.13
C ALA A 141 -4.43 -41.66 -26.58
N THR A 142 -3.48 -42.42 -27.10
CA THR A 142 -3.60 -43.13 -28.38
C THR A 142 -4.70 -44.15 -28.26
N ALA A 143 -5.85 -43.86 -28.84
CA ALA A 143 -6.90 -44.85 -29.01
C ALA A 143 -6.46 -45.83 -30.09
N THR A 144 -5.99 -47.01 -29.69
CA THR A 144 -5.77 -48.17 -30.57
C THR A 144 -7.14 -48.71 -30.98
N SER A 145 -7.52 -48.49 -32.25
CA SER A 145 -8.64 -49.11 -32.89
C SER A 145 -8.33 -50.58 -33.20
N ALA A 146 -9.02 -51.49 -32.55
CA ALA A 146 -8.99 -52.90 -32.90
C ALA A 146 -9.84 -53.16 -34.19
N PRO A 147 -9.40 -54.04 -35.09
CA PRO A 147 -10.15 -54.33 -36.32
C PRO A 147 -11.31 -55.26 -36.06
N VAL A 148 -12.49 -54.89 -36.54
CA VAL A 148 -13.68 -55.72 -36.58
C VAL A 148 -13.55 -56.74 -37.72
N THR A 149 -13.42 -57.99 -37.37
CA THR A 149 -13.47 -59.14 -38.36
C THR A 149 -14.94 -59.49 -38.60
N SER A 150 -15.41 -59.23 -39.80
CA SER A 150 -16.68 -59.76 -40.30
C SER A 150 -16.48 -61.23 -40.73
N LYS A 151 -17.27 -62.11 -40.17
CA LYS A 151 -17.40 -63.50 -40.68
C LYS A 151 -18.81 -63.69 -41.13
N SER A 152 -18.99 -63.74 -42.47
CA SER A 152 -20.17 -64.23 -43.13
C SER A 152 -20.08 -65.78 -43.17
N GLY A 153 -21.20 -66.44 -43.09
CA GLY A 153 -21.30 -67.88 -43.28
C GLY A 153 -22.72 -68.35 -43.11
N THR A 154 -23.36 -68.60 -44.26
CA THR A 154 -24.37 -69.58 -44.68
C THR A 154 -25.66 -69.72 -43.86
#